data_4e06d82cee1873000c2e9d40cb1cb2f3
#
_entry.id   4e06d82cee1873000c2e9d40cb1cb2f3
#
_cell.length_a   1.000
_cell.length_b   1.000
_cell.length_c   1.000
_cell.angle_alpha   90.00
_cell.angle_beta   90.00
_cell.angle_gamma   90.00
#
_symmetry.space_group_name_H-M   'P 1'
#
loop_
_entity.id
_entity.type
_entity.pdbx_description
1 polymer ?
#
loop_
_entity_poly.entity_id
_entity_poly.type
_entity_poly.pdbx_seq_one_letter_code
_entity_poly.pdbx_strand_id
1 'polypeptide(L)'
;MFVIVSDAMRYEVAAAMADQLQRETQSKVAISSMQSIFPSITKFGMAALLPHKKLTAELRNDILTVLADGQSTASGYRDKILKSEDSASVALKYNDIIAMKRAERSALVKGMDVVYIYHDTIDEASHTSDTAVFAACDKAISELKNLVRIIVNEFRGTNILITADHGFLYTYSPLTEDGKVDKSSFDGMDVEYGRRYAIMQKGAQPNYLLPVKFLGGNTEYDGFAPRESIRIKMNGGGLNFVHGGISLQE
;
A
#
# COMPACT_ATOMS: atom_id res chain seq x y z
N MET A 1 -10.01 -17.10 7.29
CA MET A 1 -10.15 -15.65 7.07
C MET A 1 -9.46 -15.26 5.76
N PHE A 2 -10.07 -14.39 4.95
CA PHE A 2 -9.44 -13.84 3.75
C PHE A 2 -9.09 -12.37 3.96
N VAL A 3 -7.87 -11.99 3.63
CA VAL A 3 -7.37 -10.62 3.70
C VAL A 3 -6.95 -10.21 2.29
N ILE A 4 -7.64 -9.23 1.72
CA ILE A 4 -7.33 -8.68 0.40
C ILE A 4 -6.64 -7.34 0.62
N VAL A 5 -5.40 -7.22 0.15
CA VAL A 5 -4.66 -5.95 0.16
C VAL A 5 -4.63 -5.41 -1.26
N SER A 6 -5.37 -4.33 -1.49
CA SER A 6 -5.43 -3.66 -2.79
C SER A 6 -4.49 -2.45 -2.77
N ASP A 7 -3.42 -2.52 -3.56
CA ASP A 7 -2.37 -1.52 -3.65
C ASP A 7 -2.93 -0.18 -4.13
N ALA A 8 -2.61 0.90 -3.42
CA ALA A 8 -3.05 2.26 -3.67
C ALA A 8 -4.59 2.49 -3.63
N MET A 9 -5.37 1.61 -2.99
CA MET A 9 -6.82 1.78 -2.92
C MET A 9 -7.21 2.85 -1.89
N ARG A 10 -7.61 4.02 -2.36
CA ARG A 10 -8.11 5.12 -1.53
C ARG A 10 -9.41 4.76 -0.80
N TYR A 11 -9.64 5.45 0.33
CA TYR A 11 -10.87 5.29 1.11
C TYR A 11 -12.14 5.48 0.29
N GLU A 12 -12.17 6.48 -0.61
CA GLU A 12 -13.36 6.75 -1.44
C GLU A 12 -13.65 5.63 -2.44
N VAL A 13 -12.62 4.96 -2.95
CA VAL A 13 -12.77 3.78 -3.82
C VAL A 13 -13.33 2.60 -3.02
N ALA A 14 -12.80 2.39 -1.81
CA ALA A 14 -13.31 1.36 -0.89
C ALA A 14 -14.76 1.65 -0.47
N ALA A 15 -15.13 2.91 -0.22
CA ALA A 15 -16.49 3.30 0.13
C ALA A 15 -17.48 3.05 -1.03
N ALA A 16 -17.10 3.40 -2.26
CA ALA A 16 -17.89 3.12 -3.45
C ALA A 16 -18.09 1.61 -3.66
N MET A 17 -17.03 0.81 -3.45
CA MET A 17 -17.11 -0.65 -3.52
C MET A 17 -18.01 -1.23 -2.42
N ALA A 18 -17.88 -0.76 -1.18
CA ALA A 18 -18.68 -1.21 -0.05
C ALA A 18 -20.17 -0.97 -0.28
N ASP A 19 -20.54 0.22 -0.78
CA ASP A 19 -21.91 0.58 -1.14
C ASP A 19 -22.48 -0.33 -2.26
N GLN A 20 -21.68 -0.64 -3.29
CA GLN A 20 -22.07 -1.58 -4.33
C GLN A 20 -22.24 -3.01 -3.78
N LEU A 21 -21.32 -3.51 -2.96
CA LEU A 21 -21.41 -4.84 -2.35
C LEU A 21 -22.66 -4.96 -1.48
N GLN A 22 -22.99 -3.94 -0.69
CA GLN A 22 -24.15 -3.93 0.18
C GLN A 22 -25.47 -3.97 -0.62
N ARG A 23 -25.53 -3.29 -1.78
CA ARG A 23 -26.71 -3.29 -2.65
C ARG A 23 -26.85 -4.56 -3.50
N GLU A 24 -25.74 -5.14 -3.93
CA GLU A 24 -25.74 -6.25 -4.89
C GLU A 24 -25.67 -7.63 -4.24
N THR A 25 -25.40 -7.71 -2.94
CA THR A 25 -25.25 -8.99 -2.23
C THR A 25 -26.06 -9.00 -0.93
N GLN A 26 -26.23 -10.18 -0.35
CA GLN A 26 -26.81 -10.34 1.00
C GLN A 26 -25.73 -10.27 2.09
N SER A 27 -24.54 -9.85 1.77
CA SER A 27 -23.42 -9.76 2.71
C SER A 27 -23.62 -8.59 3.68
N LYS A 28 -23.23 -8.80 4.94
CA LYS A 28 -23.13 -7.70 5.89
C LYS A 28 -21.78 -6.98 5.63
N VAL A 29 -21.87 -5.75 5.12
CA VAL A 29 -20.73 -4.91 4.80
C VAL A 29 -20.57 -3.85 5.88
N ALA A 30 -19.35 -3.68 6.39
CA ALA A 30 -18.96 -2.59 7.27
C ALA A 30 -17.71 -1.92 6.70
N ILE A 31 -17.61 -0.61 6.83
CA ILE A 31 -16.45 0.17 6.39
C ILE A 31 -15.97 1.03 7.55
N SER A 32 -14.65 1.17 7.65
CA SER A 32 -13.98 2.10 8.57
C SER A 32 -12.75 2.67 7.89
N SER A 33 -12.28 3.82 8.36
CA SER A 33 -11.04 4.42 7.92
C SER A 33 -9.87 3.95 8.78
N MET A 34 -8.70 3.85 8.17
CA MET A 34 -7.44 3.55 8.83
C MET A 34 -6.38 4.53 8.30
N GLN A 35 -5.53 5.04 9.18
CA GLN A 35 -4.38 5.83 8.77
C GLN A 35 -3.28 4.89 8.27
N SER A 36 -2.74 5.18 7.08
CA SER A 36 -1.57 4.48 6.55
C SER A 36 -0.33 4.78 7.39
N ILE A 37 0.63 3.87 7.35
CA ILE A 37 1.96 4.12 7.94
C ILE A 37 2.70 5.19 7.12
N PHE A 38 3.59 5.93 7.76
CA PHE A 38 4.47 6.87 7.04
C PHE A 38 5.86 6.26 6.81
N PRO A 39 6.41 6.38 5.58
CA PRO A 39 5.80 6.88 4.36
C PRO A 39 4.69 5.97 3.83
N SER A 40 3.62 6.57 3.28
CA SER A 40 2.49 5.87 2.68
C SER A 40 2.83 5.37 1.27
N ILE A 41 3.73 4.41 1.20
CA ILE A 41 4.18 3.72 -0.03
C ILE A 41 4.15 2.22 0.16
N THR A 42 4.06 1.48 -0.94
CA THR A 42 3.95 0.01 -0.98
C THR A 42 4.95 -0.70 -0.06
N LYS A 43 6.20 -0.26 -0.05
CA LYS A 43 7.27 -0.88 0.77
C LYS A 43 6.93 -0.88 2.27
N PHE A 44 6.44 0.23 2.80
CA PHE A 44 6.10 0.38 4.23
C PHE A 44 4.68 -0.07 4.54
N GLY A 45 3.72 0.27 3.69
CA GLY A 45 2.33 -0.10 3.86
C GLY A 45 2.12 -1.61 3.87
N MET A 46 2.69 -2.31 2.90
CA MET A 46 2.63 -3.77 2.85
C MET A 46 3.32 -4.42 4.05
N ALA A 47 4.43 -3.85 4.53
CA ALA A 47 5.11 -4.33 5.73
C ALA A 47 4.24 -4.18 6.98
N ALA A 48 3.55 -3.05 7.11
CA ALA A 48 2.68 -2.76 8.26
C ALA A 48 1.44 -3.66 8.32
N LEU A 49 1.00 -4.21 7.20
CA LEU A 49 -0.13 -5.13 7.11
C LEU A 49 0.25 -6.61 7.33
N LEU A 50 1.53 -6.93 7.44
CA LEU A 50 1.98 -8.26 7.82
C LEU A 50 1.96 -8.40 9.36
N PRO A 51 1.78 -9.61 9.88
CA PRO A 51 1.92 -9.84 11.31
C PRO A 51 3.34 -9.54 11.77
N HIS A 52 3.46 -8.74 12.83
CA HIS A 52 4.75 -8.36 13.43
C HIS A 52 4.57 -7.82 14.84
N LYS A 53 5.61 -7.95 15.67
CA LYS A 53 5.74 -7.26 16.96
C LYS A 53 6.45 -5.93 16.81
N LYS A 54 7.43 -5.88 15.89
CA LYS A 54 8.23 -4.68 15.63
C LYS A 54 8.59 -4.56 14.15
N LEU A 55 8.36 -3.37 13.58
CA LEU A 55 8.94 -2.99 12.30
C LEU A 55 10.24 -2.21 12.53
N THR A 56 11.26 -2.54 11.74
CA THR A 56 12.53 -1.80 11.68
C THR A 56 12.90 -1.51 10.24
N ALA A 57 13.75 -0.52 10.04
CA ALA A 57 14.35 -0.23 8.74
C ALA A 57 15.86 -0.23 8.85
N GLU A 58 16.53 -0.87 7.90
CA GLU A 58 17.98 -0.97 7.83
C GLU A 58 18.46 -0.64 6.42
N LEU A 59 19.58 0.06 6.32
CA LEU A 59 20.24 0.29 5.04
C LEU A 59 21.02 -0.96 4.64
N ARG A 60 20.64 -1.59 3.54
CA ARG A 60 21.32 -2.77 2.98
C ARG A 60 21.67 -2.50 1.52
N ASN A 61 22.97 -2.47 1.20
CA ASN A 61 23.46 -2.14 -0.14
C ASN A 61 22.82 -0.83 -0.67
N ASP A 62 22.87 0.22 0.14
CA ASP A 62 22.30 1.55 -0.15
C ASP A 62 20.77 1.59 -0.40
N ILE A 63 20.07 0.50 -0.05
CA ILE A 63 18.61 0.43 -0.13
C ILE A 63 18.03 0.29 1.27
N LEU A 64 17.16 1.20 1.65
CA LEU A 64 16.43 1.12 2.91
C LEU A 64 15.44 -0.07 2.88
N THR A 65 15.72 -1.08 3.66
CA THR A 65 14.95 -2.34 3.73
C THR A 65 14.10 -2.36 5.00
N VAL A 66 12.82 -2.68 4.86
CA VAL A 66 11.89 -2.83 5.99
C VAL A 66 11.87 -4.27 6.46
N LEU A 67 11.97 -4.45 7.77
CA LEU A 67 11.97 -5.76 8.42
C LEU A 67 10.81 -5.87 9.41
N ALA A 68 10.09 -6.98 9.37
CA ALA A 68 9.15 -7.42 10.39
C ALA A 68 9.85 -8.45 11.28
N ASP A 69 10.06 -8.12 12.55
CA ASP A 69 10.78 -8.97 13.51
C ASP A 69 12.11 -9.53 12.97
N GLY A 70 12.86 -8.69 12.23
CA GLY A 70 14.14 -9.02 11.62
C GLY A 70 14.06 -9.76 10.28
N GLN A 71 12.86 -10.10 9.77
CA GLN A 71 12.66 -10.72 8.47
C GLN A 71 12.31 -9.67 7.40
N SER A 72 12.87 -9.81 6.19
CA SER A 72 12.56 -8.92 5.07
C SER A 72 11.08 -9.01 4.69
N THR A 73 10.44 -7.86 4.46
CA THR A 73 9.02 -7.75 4.08
C THR A 73 8.81 -7.64 2.56
N ALA A 74 9.88 -7.79 1.77
CA ALA A 74 9.78 -7.84 0.31
C ALA A 74 8.82 -8.94 -0.15
N SER A 75 8.18 -8.76 -1.31
CA SER A 75 7.06 -9.60 -1.78
C SER A 75 7.35 -11.10 -1.72
N GLY A 76 8.56 -11.53 -2.05
CA GLY A 76 8.98 -12.94 -2.00
C GLY A 76 9.09 -13.55 -0.60
N TYR A 77 9.05 -12.75 0.47
CA TYR A 77 9.16 -13.20 1.86
C TYR A 77 7.85 -13.14 2.64
N ARG A 78 6.80 -12.51 2.09
CA ARG A 78 5.52 -12.31 2.79
C ARG A 78 4.84 -13.61 3.20
N ASP A 79 4.84 -14.60 2.31
CA ASP A 79 4.31 -15.94 2.61
C ASP A 79 5.04 -16.61 3.79
N LYS A 80 6.36 -16.45 3.86
CA LYS A 80 7.16 -16.97 4.97
C LYS A 80 6.84 -16.28 6.30
N ILE A 81 6.62 -14.96 6.29
CA ILE A 81 6.24 -14.20 7.49
C ILE A 81 4.86 -14.66 7.98
N LEU A 82 3.89 -14.81 7.08
CA LEU A 82 2.56 -15.31 7.45
C LEU A 82 2.64 -16.68 8.09
N LYS A 83 3.37 -17.62 7.46
CA LYS A 83 3.57 -18.99 7.96
C LYS A 83 4.34 -19.08 9.26
N SER A 84 5.14 -18.08 9.62
CA SER A 84 5.81 -18.06 10.92
C SER A 84 4.86 -17.76 12.08
N GLU A 85 3.76 -17.05 11.82
CA GLU A 85 2.70 -16.80 12.81
C GLU A 85 1.63 -17.90 12.80
N ASP A 86 1.24 -18.32 11.60
CA ASP A 86 0.27 -19.41 11.41
C ASP A 86 0.68 -20.28 10.22
N SER A 87 1.06 -21.52 10.48
CA SER A 87 1.48 -22.46 9.43
C SER A 87 0.38 -22.79 8.41
N ALA A 88 -0.89 -22.60 8.79
CA ALA A 88 -2.06 -22.74 7.91
C ALA A 88 -2.42 -21.40 7.22
N SER A 89 -1.42 -20.62 6.81
CA SER A 89 -1.59 -19.38 6.07
C SER A 89 -0.92 -19.44 4.70
N VAL A 90 -1.37 -18.57 3.78
CA VAL A 90 -0.79 -18.45 2.44
C VAL A 90 -0.90 -17.03 1.90
N ALA A 91 0.12 -16.58 1.15
CA ALA A 91 0.13 -15.34 0.38
C ALA A 91 -0.03 -15.64 -1.11
N LEU A 92 -1.04 -15.08 -1.74
CA LEU A 92 -1.39 -15.26 -3.15
C LEU A 92 -1.44 -13.93 -3.89
N LYS A 93 -1.21 -13.94 -5.19
CA LYS A 93 -1.48 -12.79 -6.06
C LYS A 93 -2.84 -12.95 -6.71
N TYR A 94 -3.57 -11.84 -6.84
CA TYR A 94 -4.86 -11.80 -7.52
C TYR A 94 -4.77 -12.36 -8.95
N ASN A 95 -3.78 -11.94 -9.72
CA ASN A 95 -3.61 -12.36 -11.12
C ASN A 95 -3.39 -13.87 -11.25
N ASP A 96 -2.66 -14.49 -10.31
CA ASP A 96 -2.47 -15.96 -10.29
C ASP A 96 -3.80 -16.68 -10.04
N ILE A 97 -4.60 -16.20 -9.08
CA ILE A 97 -5.92 -16.76 -8.77
C ILE A 97 -6.84 -16.71 -9.99
N ILE A 98 -6.90 -15.59 -10.68
CA ILE A 98 -7.80 -15.40 -11.84
C ILE A 98 -7.35 -16.23 -13.03
N ALA A 99 -6.06 -16.44 -13.24
CA ALA A 99 -5.53 -17.27 -14.31
C ALA A 99 -5.80 -18.77 -14.13
N MET A 100 -6.03 -19.24 -12.90
CA MET A 100 -6.24 -20.66 -12.59
C MET A 100 -7.66 -21.11 -12.84
N LYS A 101 -7.84 -22.40 -13.12
CA LYS A 101 -9.15 -23.06 -13.10
C LYS A 101 -9.67 -23.20 -11.67
N ARG A 102 -10.99 -23.30 -11.55
CA ARG A 102 -11.68 -23.41 -10.25
C ARG A 102 -11.11 -24.46 -9.31
N ALA A 103 -10.82 -25.66 -9.82
CA ALA A 103 -10.29 -26.75 -9.01
C ALA A 103 -8.89 -26.46 -8.47
N GLU A 104 -8.04 -25.84 -9.30
CA GLU A 104 -6.66 -25.48 -8.96
C GLU A 104 -6.62 -24.40 -7.87
N ARG A 105 -7.36 -23.30 -8.07
CA ARG A 105 -7.42 -22.21 -7.09
C ARG A 105 -8.08 -22.62 -5.78
N SER A 106 -9.08 -23.51 -5.82
CA SER A 106 -9.69 -24.05 -4.59
C SER A 106 -8.71 -24.94 -3.81
N ALA A 107 -7.82 -25.65 -4.49
CA ALA A 107 -6.81 -26.47 -3.84
C ALA A 107 -5.78 -25.64 -3.07
N LEU A 108 -5.44 -24.41 -3.55
CA LEU A 108 -4.48 -23.52 -2.89
C LEU A 108 -4.93 -23.07 -1.50
N VAL A 109 -6.23 -22.87 -1.30
CA VAL A 109 -6.79 -22.33 -0.05
C VAL A 109 -7.34 -23.42 0.87
N LYS A 110 -7.33 -24.68 0.42
CA LYS A 110 -7.87 -25.79 1.19
C LYS A 110 -7.03 -26.03 2.45
N GLY A 111 -7.68 -25.95 3.62
CA GLY A 111 -7.03 -26.14 4.91
C GLY A 111 -6.25 -24.92 5.40
N MET A 112 -6.39 -23.77 4.73
CA MET A 112 -5.79 -22.51 5.20
C MET A 112 -6.75 -21.78 6.12
N ASP A 113 -6.25 -21.34 7.26
CA ASP A 113 -6.97 -20.51 8.23
C ASP A 113 -6.94 -19.03 7.81
N VAL A 114 -5.82 -18.60 7.25
CA VAL A 114 -5.60 -17.21 6.79
C VAL A 114 -5.06 -17.20 5.36
N VAL A 115 -5.73 -16.46 4.48
CA VAL A 115 -5.34 -16.29 3.08
C VAL A 115 -5.18 -14.80 2.78
N TYR A 116 -3.95 -14.36 2.48
CA TYR A 116 -3.67 -13.02 1.99
C TYR A 116 -3.70 -13.02 0.46
N ILE A 117 -4.39 -12.04 -0.13
CA ILE A 117 -4.46 -11.86 -1.58
C ILE A 117 -4.04 -10.44 -1.92
N TYR A 118 -2.96 -10.31 -2.68
CA TYR A 118 -2.42 -9.02 -3.12
C TYR A 118 -2.97 -8.66 -4.50
N HIS A 119 -3.52 -7.46 -4.60
CA HIS A 119 -4.15 -6.89 -5.79
C HIS A 119 -3.53 -5.53 -6.08
N ASP A 120 -3.08 -5.28 -7.31
CA ASP A 120 -2.20 -4.15 -7.68
C ASP A 120 -2.72 -3.29 -8.85
N THR A 121 -3.96 -3.46 -9.28
CA THR A 121 -4.52 -2.83 -10.49
C THR A 121 -4.44 -1.29 -10.50
N ILE A 122 -4.60 -0.63 -9.33
CA ILE A 122 -4.59 0.84 -9.27
C ILE A 122 -3.15 1.36 -9.37
N ASP A 123 -2.24 0.80 -8.57
CA ASP A 123 -0.84 1.24 -8.58
C ASP A 123 -0.16 0.93 -9.91
N GLU A 124 -0.37 -0.25 -10.49
CA GLU A 124 0.16 -0.63 -11.81
C GLU A 124 -0.29 0.35 -12.91
N ALA A 125 -1.55 0.79 -12.89
CA ALA A 125 -2.05 1.74 -13.88
C ALA A 125 -1.39 3.12 -13.77
N SER A 126 -0.99 3.55 -12.57
CA SER A 126 -0.32 4.82 -12.34
C SER A 126 1.03 4.93 -13.05
N HIS A 127 1.70 3.80 -13.26
CA HIS A 127 2.97 3.73 -13.99
C HIS A 127 2.83 3.86 -15.51
N THR A 128 1.63 3.65 -16.05
CA THR A 128 1.38 3.72 -17.50
C THR A 128 0.87 5.07 -17.96
N SER A 129 -0.04 5.69 -17.21
CA SER A 129 -0.59 7.01 -17.51
C SER A 129 -1.29 7.59 -16.27
N ASP A 130 -1.00 8.84 -15.95
CA ASP A 130 -1.66 9.56 -14.86
C ASP A 130 -3.20 9.62 -15.00
N THR A 131 -3.72 9.62 -16.23
CA THR A 131 -5.17 9.67 -16.49
C THR A 131 -5.85 8.30 -16.42
N ALA A 132 -5.09 7.21 -16.52
CA ALA A 132 -5.63 5.85 -16.46
C ALA A 132 -6.08 5.45 -15.04
N VAL A 133 -5.64 6.17 -14.00
CA VAL A 133 -5.87 5.80 -12.61
C VAL A 133 -7.36 5.74 -12.23
N PHE A 134 -8.20 6.62 -12.76
CA PHE A 134 -9.63 6.60 -12.45
C PHE A 134 -10.35 5.40 -13.07
N ALA A 135 -10.03 5.08 -14.33
CA ALA A 135 -10.52 3.86 -14.97
C ALA A 135 -10.02 2.60 -14.25
N ALA A 136 -8.79 2.65 -13.72
CA ALA A 136 -8.24 1.57 -12.90
C ALA A 136 -8.96 1.43 -11.55
N CYS A 137 -9.41 2.53 -10.93
CA CYS A 137 -10.25 2.46 -9.73
C CYS A 137 -11.58 1.73 -10.01
N ASP A 138 -12.26 2.06 -11.10
CA ASP A 138 -13.51 1.38 -11.49
C ASP A 138 -13.26 -0.11 -11.82
N LYS A 139 -12.16 -0.40 -12.51
CA LYS A 139 -11.73 -1.78 -12.79
C LYS A 139 -11.44 -2.53 -11.49
N ALA A 140 -10.70 -1.93 -10.55
CA ALA A 140 -10.38 -2.52 -9.26
C ALA A 140 -11.65 -2.86 -8.46
N ILE A 141 -12.65 -1.97 -8.42
CA ILE A 141 -13.95 -2.25 -7.78
C ILE A 141 -14.57 -3.50 -8.40
N SER A 142 -14.59 -3.60 -9.72
CA SER A 142 -15.17 -4.75 -10.44
C SER A 142 -14.41 -6.04 -10.15
N GLU A 143 -13.09 -5.99 -10.14
CA GLU A 143 -12.19 -7.11 -9.86
C GLU A 143 -12.33 -7.60 -8.40
N LEU A 144 -12.33 -6.69 -7.45
CA LEU A 144 -12.50 -7.01 -6.02
C LEU A 144 -13.88 -7.60 -5.74
N LYS A 145 -14.94 -7.08 -6.35
CA LYS A 145 -16.30 -7.66 -6.25
C LYS A 145 -16.33 -9.08 -6.82
N ASN A 146 -15.67 -9.32 -7.95
CA ASN A 146 -15.55 -10.67 -8.51
C ASN A 146 -14.75 -11.60 -7.59
N LEU A 147 -13.65 -11.11 -7.01
CA LEU A 147 -12.84 -11.88 -6.05
C LEU A 147 -13.67 -12.26 -4.81
N VAL A 148 -14.48 -11.34 -4.27
CA VAL A 148 -15.41 -11.65 -3.17
C VAL A 148 -16.39 -12.77 -3.57
N ARG A 149 -16.93 -12.74 -4.79
CA ARG A 149 -17.80 -13.83 -5.30
C ARG A 149 -17.06 -15.18 -5.39
N ILE A 150 -15.81 -15.17 -5.84
CA ILE A 150 -14.95 -16.38 -5.87
C ILE A 150 -14.74 -16.90 -4.45
N ILE A 151 -14.37 -16.05 -3.51
CA ILE A 151 -14.12 -16.42 -2.12
C ILE A 151 -15.38 -17.07 -1.51
N VAL A 152 -16.54 -16.46 -1.67
CA VAL A 152 -17.79 -16.97 -1.11
C VAL A 152 -18.21 -18.28 -1.78
N ASN A 153 -18.25 -18.31 -3.12
CA ASN A 153 -18.87 -19.42 -3.87
C ASN A 153 -17.93 -20.62 -4.08
N GLU A 154 -16.63 -20.38 -4.16
CA GLU A 154 -15.65 -21.46 -4.48
C GLU A 154 -14.81 -21.85 -3.28
N PHE A 155 -14.34 -20.86 -2.49
CA PHE A 155 -13.51 -21.09 -1.31
C PHE A 155 -14.34 -21.27 -0.04
N ARG A 156 -15.67 -20.99 -0.10
CA ARG A 156 -16.58 -20.99 1.05
C ARG A 156 -16.15 -20.07 2.19
N GLY A 157 -15.48 -18.97 1.83
CA GLY A 157 -15.05 -17.97 2.78
C GLY A 157 -16.22 -17.13 3.27
N THR A 158 -16.29 -16.92 4.58
CA THR A 158 -17.36 -16.11 5.22
C THR A 158 -16.83 -14.82 5.83
N ASN A 159 -15.54 -14.75 6.15
CA ASN A 159 -14.88 -13.58 6.70
C ASN A 159 -13.87 -13.03 5.70
N ILE A 160 -14.16 -11.83 5.19
CA ILE A 160 -13.33 -11.14 4.20
C ILE A 160 -13.01 -9.75 4.73
N LEU A 161 -11.73 -9.45 4.88
CA LEU A 161 -11.21 -8.11 5.13
C LEU A 161 -10.60 -7.58 3.84
N ILE A 162 -11.03 -6.40 3.40
CA ILE A 162 -10.43 -5.71 2.26
C ILE A 162 -9.80 -4.44 2.80
N THR A 163 -8.53 -4.25 2.52
CA THR A 163 -7.74 -3.10 2.99
C THR A 163 -6.80 -2.60 1.89
N ALA A 164 -6.13 -1.49 2.14
CA ALA A 164 -5.08 -0.94 1.31
C ALA A 164 -3.81 -0.73 2.14
N ASP A 165 -2.69 -0.75 1.50
CA ASP A 165 -1.37 -0.43 2.08
C ASP A 165 -1.15 1.08 2.13
N HIS A 166 -1.65 1.82 1.15
CA HIS A 166 -1.72 3.28 1.07
C HIS A 166 -2.80 3.74 0.08
N GLY A 167 -3.03 5.03 0.03
CA GLY A 167 -3.80 5.67 -1.02
C GLY A 167 -2.89 6.48 -1.96
N PHE A 168 -3.42 7.54 -2.57
CA PHE A 168 -2.66 8.44 -3.43
C PHE A 168 -3.25 9.84 -3.47
N LEU A 169 -2.42 10.84 -3.70
CA LEU A 169 -2.82 12.20 -4.00
C LEU A 169 -2.84 12.40 -5.53
N TYR A 170 -3.94 12.91 -6.05
CA TYR A 170 -4.07 13.25 -7.46
C TYR A 170 -4.30 14.75 -7.66
N THR A 171 -3.54 15.36 -8.56
CA THR A 171 -3.71 16.77 -8.96
C THR A 171 -3.96 16.85 -10.44
N TYR A 172 -5.06 17.52 -10.85
CA TYR A 172 -5.42 17.67 -12.26
C TYR A 172 -4.50 18.64 -13.01
N SER A 173 -3.97 19.62 -12.32
CA SER A 173 -3.07 20.63 -12.90
C SER A 173 -1.62 20.36 -12.49
N PRO A 174 -0.65 20.56 -13.38
CA PRO A 174 0.76 20.51 -13.01
C PRO A 174 1.06 21.52 -11.91
N LEU A 175 1.91 21.14 -10.96
CA LEU A 175 2.38 22.05 -9.94
C LEU A 175 3.34 23.09 -10.53
N THR A 176 3.17 24.31 -10.12
CA THR A 176 4.10 25.42 -10.37
C THR A 176 5.42 25.19 -9.61
N GLU A 177 6.48 25.95 -9.92
CA GLU A 177 7.78 25.75 -9.27
C GLU A 177 7.76 26.04 -7.76
N ASP A 178 6.93 26.99 -7.32
CA ASP A 178 6.69 27.31 -5.90
C ASP A 178 5.94 26.18 -5.15
N GLY A 179 5.26 25.30 -5.86
CA GLY A 179 4.68 24.04 -5.34
C GLY A 179 5.68 22.89 -5.22
N LYS A 180 7.00 23.15 -5.31
CA LYS A 180 8.03 22.12 -5.28
C LYS A 180 9.16 22.48 -4.33
N VAL A 181 9.62 21.50 -3.57
CA VAL A 181 10.82 21.59 -2.71
C VAL A 181 12.02 21.09 -3.52
N ASP A 182 13.06 21.91 -3.59
CA ASP A 182 14.32 21.51 -4.22
C ASP A 182 15.14 20.60 -3.30
N LYS A 183 15.80 19.58 -3.86
CA LYS A 183 16.63 18.65 -3.11
C LYS A 183 17.76 19.35 -2.35
N SER A 184 18.28 20.46 -2.88
CA SER A 184 19.31 21.26 -2.21
C SER A 184 18.93 21.74 -0.81
N SER A 185 17.62 21.73 -0.48
CA SER A 185 17.11 22.05 0.85
C SER A 185 17.49 21.05 1.94
N PHE A 186 17.91 19.83 1.57
CA PHE A 186 18.29 18.75 2.47
C PHE A 186 19.40 17.84 1.93
N ASP A 187 20.19 18.34 0.99
CA ASP A 187 21.27 17.57 0.35
C ASP A 187 22.28 17.07 1.39
N GLY A 188 22.67 15.80 1.25
CA GLY A 188 23.56 15.12 2.18
C GLY A 188 22.91 14.65 3.49
N MET A 189 21.62 14.92 3.73
CA MET A 189 20.89 14.43 4.91
C MET A 189 20.03 13.19 4.59
N ASP A 190 19.69 13.00 3.33
CA ASP A 190 18.77 11.96 2.87
C ASP A 190 19.38 10.57 2.86
N VAL A 191 18.59 9.61 3.33
CA VAL A 191 18.84 8.18 3.19
C VAL A 191 18.01 7.61 2.04
N GLU A 192 16.74 8.03 1.97
CA GLU A 192 15.82 7.71 0.88
C GLU A 192 14.77 8.82 0.78
N TYR A 193 14.37 9.19 -0.43
CA TYR A 193 13.28 10.14 -0.62
C TYR A 193 12.44 9.82 -1.86
N GLY A 194 11.21 10.30 -1.83
CA GLY A 194 10.28 10.28 -2.95
C GLY A 194 9.64 11.65 -3.13
N ARG A 195 8.66 11.76 -4.02
CA ARG A 195 7.98 13.05 -4.28
C ARG A 195 7.25 13.61 -3.06
N ARG A 196 6.83 12.74 -2.13
CA ARG A 196 5.99 13.08 -1.00
C ARG A 196 6.57 12.73 0.37
N TYR A 197 7.79 12.22 0.42
CA TYR A 197 8.46 11.86 1.67
C TYR A 197 9.96 11.98 1.55
N ALA A 198 10.62 12.11 2.70
CA ALA A 198 12.05 11.90 2.83
C ALA A 198 12.34 11.19 4.16
N ILE A 199 13.23 10.20 4.11
CA ILE A 199 13.81 9.54 5.26
C ILE A 199 15.25 10.01 5.37
N MET A 200 15.61 10.52 6.52
CA MET A 200 16.90 11.16 6.76
C MET A 200 17.59 10.55 7.99
N GLN A 201 18.85 10.83 8.13
CA GLN A 201 19.60 10.48 9.33
C GLN A 201 19.00 11.16 10.56
N LYS A 202 19.12 10.51 11.70
CA LYS A 202 18.61 11.00 12.98
C LYS A 202 19.13 12.40 13.31
N GLY A 203 18.21 13.30 13.67
CA GLY A 203 18.54 14.68 14.01
C GLY A 203 18.64 15.64 12.82
N ALA A 204 18.30 15.21 11.60
CA ALA A 204 18.23 16.08 10.43
C ALA A 204 17.22 17.21 10.63
N GLN A 205 17.50 18.39 10.06
CA GLN A 205 16.63 19.56 10.12
C GLN A 205 16.48 20.18 8.71
N PRO A 206 15.74 19.52 7.83
CA PRO A 206 15.53 20.02 6.48
C PRO A 206 14.63 21.26 6.48
N ASN A 207 14.86 22.17 5.54
CA ASN A 207 13.95 23.27 5.29
C ASN A 207 12.71 22.79 4.49
N TYR A 208 11.56 23.46 4.70
CA TYR A 208 10.31 23.26 3.95
C TYR A 208 9.64 21.88 4.08
N LEU A 209 10.17 20.98 4.92
CA LEU A 209 9.57 19.69 5.21
C LEU A 209 9.09 19.63 6.67
N LEU A 210 8.00 18.93 6.90
CA LEU A 210 7.44 18.69 8.23
C LEU A 210 8.00 17.39 8.81
N PRO A 211 8.43 17.35 10.07
CA PRO A 211 8.79 16.12 10.73
C PRO A 211 7.56 15.21 10.89
N VAL A 212 7.72 13.95 10.56
CA VAL A 212 6.68 12.92 10.66
C VAL A 212 7.25 11.70 11.37
N LYS A 213 6.47 11.10 12.25
CA LYS A 213 6.88 9.91 12.98
C LYS A 213 7.11 8.74 12.04
N PHE A 214 8.36 8.27 11.95
CA PHE A 214 8.74 7.14 11.12
C PHE A 214 8.78 5.85 11.94
N LEU A 215 8.15 4.79 11.46
CA LEU A 215 8.10 3.44 12.08
C LEU A 215 7.92 3.46 13.61
N GLY A 216 6.99 4.27 14.11
CA GLY A 216 6.74 4.37 15.55
C GLY A 216 7.74 5.22 16.33
N GLY A 217 8.78 5.78 15.68
CA GLY A 217 9.74 6.71 16.29
C GLY A 217 10.96 6.06 16.95
N ASN A 218 11.08 4.74 16.95
CA ASN A 218 12.23 4.01 17.53
C ASN A 218 13.18 3.52 16.42
N THR A 219 13.67 4.45 15.59
CA THR A 219 14.57 4.14 14.46
C THR A 219 15.79 5.05 14.49
N GLU A 220 16.82 4.64 13.77
CA GLU A 220 18.03 5.44 13.48
C GLU A 220 17.76 6.58 12.46
N TYR A 221 16.51 6.72 12.01
CA TYR A 221 16.11 7.64 10.97
C TYR A 221 14.95 8.49 11.43
N ASP A 222 14.86 9.71 10.87
CA ASP A 222 13.72 10.61 10.99
C ASP A 222 12.98 10.71 9.68
N GLY A 223 11.65 10.85 9.76
CA GLY A 223 10.79 11.00 8.60
C GLY A 223 10.37 12.44 8.39
N PHE A 224 10.21 12.84 7.13
CA PHE A 224 9.80 14.18 6.75
C PHE A 224 8.86 14.15 5.55
N ALA A 225 7.85 15.00 5.54
CA ALA A 225 6.91 15.15 4.44
C ALA A 225 6.74 16.62 4.03
N PRO A 226 6.56 16.92 2.76
CA PRO A 226 6.12 18.22 2.31
C PRO A 226 4.67 18.48 2.72
N ARG A 227 4.31 19.75 2.88
CA ARG A 227 2.93 20.19 3.22
C ARG A 227 1.98 19.99 2.04
N GLU A 228 0.70 19.81 2.32
CA GLU A 228 -0.40 19.83 1.35
C GLU A 228 -0.09 18.99 0.08
N SER A 229 -0.19 19.61 -1.09
CA SER A 229 0.13 19.01 -2.40
C SER A 229 1.56 19.25 -2.86
N ILE A 230 2.38 19.96 -2.09
CA ILE A 230 3.80 20.24 -2.39
C ILE A 230 4.56 18.94 -2.60
N ARG A 231 5.53 18.96 -3.50
CA ARG A 231 6.35 17.80 -3.87
C ARG A 231 7.84 18.11 -3.82
N ILE A 232 8.61 17.11 -3.49
CA ILE A 232 10.06 17.13 -3.66
C ILE A 232 10.36 16.95 -5.16
N LYS A 233 11.23 17.78 -5.72
CA LYS A 233 11.67 17.67 -7.11
C LYS A 233 12.39 16.36 -7.34
N MET A 234 11.96 15.63 -8.35
CA MET A 234 12.60 14.41 -8.83
C MET A 234 12.57 14.37 -10.36
N ASN A 235 13.55 13.74 -10.96
CA ASN A 235 13.55 13.47 -12.38
C ASN A 235 12.43 12.48 -12.76
N GLY A 236 11.94 12.59 -14.00
CA GLY A 236 10.93 11.67 -14.56
C GLY A 236 9.51 12.23 -14.57
N GLY A 237 8.60 11.50 -15.23
CA GLY A 237 7.17 11.78 -15.34
C GLY A 237 6.39 11.48 -14.05
N GLY A 238 5.06 11.33 -14.14
CA GLY A 238 4.21 10.95 -12.99
C GLY A 238 3.93 12.14 -12.08
N LEU A 239 3.43 13.23 -12.64
CA LEU A 239 3.25 14.47 -11.90
C LEU A 239 1.88 14.58 -11.23
N ASN A 240 0.88 13.86 -11.72
CA ASN A 240 -0.50 13.99 -11.24
C ASN A 240 -0.83 12.99 -10.13
N PHE A 241 -0.36 11.75 -10.25
CA PHE A 241 -0.49 10.70 -9.24
C PHE A 241 0.78 10.62 -8.39
N VAL A 242 0.64 10.77 -7.08
CA VAL A 242 1.75 10.60 -6.12
C VAL A 242 1.24 10.02 -4.81
N HIS A 243 2.13 9.38 -4.08
CA HIS A 243 1.87 8.82 -2.75
C HIS A 243 3.13 8.93 -1.87
N GLY A 244 3.02 8.61 -0.59
CA GLY A 244 4.14 8.63 0.36
C GLY A 244 4.08 9.75 1.39
N GLY A 245 3.08 10.64 1.28
CA GLY A 245 2.95 11.79 2.16
C GLY A 245 2.01 11.58 3.34
N ILE A 246 1.41 12.67 3.78
CA ILE A 246 0.55 12.75 4.96
C ILE A 246 -0.83 13.36 4.67
N SER A 247 -1.24 13.43 3.40
CA SER A 247 -2.59 13.88 3.08
C SER A 247 -3.63 12.81 3.44
N LEU A 248 -4.88 13.21 3.61
CA LEU A 248 -5.97 12.28 3.92
C LEU A 248 -6.22 11.25 2.81
N GLN A 249 -5.69 11.46 1.61
CA GLN A 249 -5.84 10.59 0.46
C GLN A 249 -4.68 9.60 0.30
N GLU A 250 -3.57 9.81 0.97
CA GLU A 250 -2.35 9.00 0.94
C GLU A 250 -2.35 7.98 2.09
#